data_0f3e272bd88bd12fe566bcd5a26094fb
#
_entry.id   0f3e272bd88bd12fe566bcd5a26094fb
#
_cell.length_a   1.000
_cell.length_b   1.000
_cell.length_c   1.000
_cell.angle_alpha   90.00
_cell.angle_beta   90.00
_cell.angle_gamma   90.00
#
_symmetry.space_group_name_H-M   'P 1'
#
loop_
_entity.id
_entity.type
_entity.pdbx_description
1 polymer ?
#
loop_
_entity_poly.entity_id
_entity_poly.type
_entity_poly.pdbx_seq_one_letter_code
_entity_poly.pdbx_strand_id
1 'polypeptide(L)'
;MEQTRNCGNNGFDMYNIGDRCEYVQYAIEIERTLHNMQKELNTCIDPRKAAMLIMRVATEFYDADWCGILDVDMEIGVWTPIWWYDTEFGEMAQTKFEEFELSEKYGRWIQCLRDHEPIIVPDVEAIKEEMPDEYMLYRRLDANAVMAVPFWKGPTGFLTLRNAKKYKNQTGFLRMLNYAVISSLNEYFLLETRKLTIISPRITNATDVYISLFGELKITTEKGVLTEQELKSPKIARLLVYLLLKGKMTASPREIASAIWPGEDIEATVKNIKGLVYRFRQTFELLSGHRLIESTPTGYQINPRLNVFTDFQLFDKKWSIAMKAADHKEKVEFLKKAIDLYQGPLFGSARDEHWIMSKVVAFEYRYLGAVCELMKTLDLGRDYVCIQHYASKMLLIAPHSIDGYYWMIYAMFQLDHPEMARGELRMAQRNLLEEEYDELIERLKVAGFSRCYGITPA
;
A
#
# COMPACT_ATOMS: atom_id res chain seq x y z
N MET A 1 31.59 -49.28 54.58
CA MET A 1 30.26 -48.68 54.40
C MET A 1 30.25 -48.02 53.06
N GLU A 2 29.89 -48.75 52.03
CA GLU A 2 29.87 -48.37 50.64
C GLU A 2 28.45 -47.84 50.29
N GLN A 3 28.37 -46.63 49.84
CA GLN A 3 27.16 -46.11 49.25
C GLN A 3 27.30 -46.24 47.72
N THR A 4 26.69 -47.23 47.16
CA THR A 4 26.47 -47.43 45.72
C THR A 4 25.55 -46.34 45.19
N ARG A 5 26.09 -45.50 44.31
CA ARG A 5 25.34 -44.56 43.49
C ARG A 5 24.58 -45.32 42.41
N ASN A 6 23.29 -45.33 42.50
CA ASN A 6 22.37 -45.76 41.46
C ASN A 6 22.39 -44.70 40.33
N CYS A 7 23.00 -44.97 39.21
CA CYS A 7 22.84 -44.21 37.99
C CYS A 7 21.49 -44.63 37.41
N GLY A 8 20.53 -43.67 37.45
CA GLY A 8 19.24 -43.83 36.83
C GLY A 8 19.36 -44.09 35.34
N ASN A 9 18.72 -45.14 34.89
CA ASN A 9 18.44 -45.48 33.52
C ASN A 9 17.62 -44.37 32.89
N ASN A 10 18.24 -43.54 32.07
CA ASN A 10 17.51 -42.65 31.12
C ASN A 10 16.90 -43.58 30.08
N GLY A 11 15.58 -43.61 30.07
CA GLY A 11 14.79 -44.42 29.14
C GLY A 11 15.05 -44.06 27.70
N PHE A 12 15.89 -44.80 27.05
CA PHE A 12 15.83 -45.04 25.62
C PHE A 12 14.82 -46.17 25.43
N ASP A 13 13.55 -45.86 25.64
CA ASP A 13 12.47 -46.81 25.40
C ASP A 13 12.21 -46.98 23.91
N MET A 14 12.50 -48.20 23.50
CA MET A 14 11.86 -49.03 22.48
C MET A 14 11.07 -48.29 21.39
N TYR A 15 11.73 -47.69 20.47
CA TYR A 15 11.18 -47.59 19.12
C TYR A 15 11.14 -49.03 18.56
N ASN A 16 9.94 -49.43 18.13
CA ASN A 16 9.69 -50.67 17.45
C ASN A 16 10.68 -50.79 16.24
N ILE A 17 11.13 -51.97 15.87
CA ILE A 17 12.09 -52.15 14.75
C ILE A 17 11.55 -51.57 13.45
N GLY A 18 10.22 -51.58 13.27
CA GLY A 18 9.51 -50.94 12.16
C GLY A 18 9.68 -49.42 12.12
N ASP A 19 9.52 -48.75 13.27
CA ASP A 19 9.68 -47.31 13.39
C ASP A 19 11.10 -46.83 13.14
N ARG A 20 12.11 -47.65 13.55
CA ARG A 20 13.52 -47.37 13.24
C ARG A 20 13.84 -47.45 11.75
N CYS A 21 13.24 -48.41 11.05
CA CYS A 21 13.45 -48.58 9.61
C CYS A 21 12.81 -47.38 8.85
N GLU A 22 11.64 -46.96 9.22
CA GLU A 22 10.95 -45.79 8.63
C GLU A 22 11.72 -44.48 8.90
N TYR A 23 12.25 -44.30 10.11
CA TYR A 23 13.06 -43.14 10.44
C TYR A 23 14.37 -43.08 9.65
N VAL A 24 15.05 -44.19 9.49
CA VAL A 24 16.27 -44.29 8.69
C VAL A 24 15.97 -43.99 7.22
N GLN A 25 14.89 -44.54 6.69
CA GLN A 25 14.42 -44.25 5.33
C GLN A 25 14.14 -42.77 5.12
N TYR A 26 13.41 -42.16 6.06
CA TYR A 26 13.12 -40.75 6.08
C TYR A 26 14.37 -39.87 6.07
N ALA A 27 15.40 -40.21 6.91
CA ALA A 27 16.63 -39.47 6.97
C ALA A 27 17.46 -39.58 5.65
N ILE A 28 17.53 -40.78 5.04
CA ILE A 28 18.21 -41.00 3.75
C ILE A 28 17.49 -40.18 2.64
N GLU A 29 16.18 -40.20 2.63
CA GLU A 29 15.40 -39.47 1.63
C GLU A 29 15.56 -37.95 1.76
N ILE A 30 15.66 -37.42 3.00
CA ILE A 30 16.00 -36.01 3.26
C ILE A 30 17.35 -35.66 2.66
N GLU A 31 18.40 -36.41 2.95
CA GLU A 31 19.77 -36.15 2.45
C GLU A 31 19.79 -36.10 0.92
N ARG A 32 19.14 -37.07 0.29
CA ARG A 32 19.05 -37.15 -1.17
C ARG A 32 18.31 -35.96 -1.76
N THR A 33 17.17 -35.58 -1.15
CA THR A 33 16.33 -34.48 -1.61
C THR A 33 17.04 -33.16 -1.43
N LEU A 34 17.69 -32.91 -0.29
CA LEU A 34 18.49 -31.70 -0.03
C LEU A 34 19.63 -31.55 -1.06
N HIS A 35 20.34 -32.63 -1.38
CA HIS A 35 21.41 -32.59 -2.36
C HIS A 35 20.92 -32.18 -3.76
N ASN A 36 19.76 -32.68 -4.20
CA ASN A 36 19.19 -32.34 -5.48
C ASN A 36 18.65 -30.90 -5.47
N MET A 37 17.92 -30.50 -4.44
CA MET A 37 17.39 -29.16 -4.26
C MET A 37 18.51 -28.10 -4.25
N GLN A 38 19.64 -28.38 -3.57
CA GLN A 38 20.78 -27.48 -3.51
C GLN A 38 21.36 -27.17 -4.88
N LYS A 39 21.41 -28.17 -5.77
CA LYS A 39 21.90 -27.98 -7.16
C LYS A 39 21.00 -26.99 -7.93
N GLU A 40 19.68 -27.13 -7.79
CA GLU A 40 18.73 -26.24 -8.47
C GLU A 40 18.75 -24.83 -7.84
N LEU A 41 18.79 -24.73 -6.51
CA LEU A 41 18.85 -23.44 -5.80
C LEU A 41 20.09 -22.62 -6.15
N ASN A 42 21.25 -23.25 -6.35
CA ASN A 42 22.49 -22.57 -6.73
C ASN A 42 22.39 -21.83 -8.08
N THR A 43 21.43 -22.18 -8.93
CA THR A 43 21.15 -21.50 -10.21
C THR A 43 20.03 -20.48 -10.11
N CYS A 44 19.36 -20.39 -8.98
CA CYS A 44 18.18 -19.56 -8.79
C CYS A 44 18.56 -18.20 -8.18
N ILE A 45 18.50 -17.13 -8.98
CA ILE A 45 18.83 -15.76 -8.54
C ILE A 45 17.60 -15.06 -7.92
N ASP A 46 16.40 -15.44 -8.33
CA ASP A 46 15.15 -14.82 -7.87
C ASP A 46 14.66 -15.53 -6.59
N PRO A 47 14.58 -14.80 -5.45
CA PRO A 47 14.13 -15.40 -4.18
C PRO A 47 12.72 -15.99 -4.24
N ARG A 48 11.82 -15.41 -5.05
CA ARG A 48 10.47 -15.95 -5.24
C ARG A 48 10.51 -17.31 -5.94
N LYS A 49 11.31 -17.45 -6.99
CA LYS A 49 11.50 -18.73 -7.68
C LYS A 49 12.17 -19.77 -6.78
N ALA A 50 13.11 -19.35 -5.94
CA ALA A 50 13.71 -20.21 -4.94
C ALA A 50 12.67 -20.75 -3.94
N ALA A 51 11.79 -19.89 -3.41
CA ALA A 51 10.71 -20.31 -2.53
C ALA A 51 9.72 -21.27 -3.21
N MET A 52 9.35 -21.00 -4.47
CA MET A 52 8.47 -21.90 -5.25
C MET A 52 9.11 -23.28 -5.47
N LEU A 53 10.41 -23.32 -5.80
CA LEU A 53 11.16 -24.57 -5.91
C LEU A 53 11.11 -25.37 -4.60
N ILE A 54 11.36 -24.70 -3.46
CA ILE A 54 11.36 -25.36 -2.14
C ILE A 54 9.96 -25.91 -1.81
N MET A 55 8.89 -25.16 -2.10
CA MET A 55 7.52 -25.61 -1.87
C MET A 55 7.16 -26.81 -2.78
N ARG A 56 7.60 -26.80 -4.04
CA ARG A 56 7.47 -27.95 -4.94
C ARG A 56 8.17 -29.18 -4.37
N VAL A 57 9.41 -29.02 -3.93
CA VAL A 57 10.17 -30.12 -3.30
C VAL A 57 9.45 -30.63 -2.04
N ALA A 58 8.83 -29.76 -1.26
CA ALA A 58 8.03 -30.17 -0.11
C ALA A 58 6.84 -31.04 -0.54
N THR A 59 6.08 -30.64 -1.57
CA THR A 59 4.94 -31.43 -2.08
C THR A 59 5.40 -32.79 -2.64
N GLU A 60 6.49 -32.83 -3.39
CA GLU A 60 7.05 -34.07 -3.93
C GLU A 60 7.54 -35.03 -2.83
N PHE A 61 8.26 -34.52 -1.83
CA PHE A 61 8.78 -35.33 -0.73
C PHE A 61 7.69 -35.98 0.12
N TYR A 62 6.68 -35.20 0.48
CA TYR A 62 5.59 -35.67 1.32
C TYR A 62 4.42 -36.31 0.53
N ASP A 63 4.52 -36.36 -0.79
CA ASP A 63 3.43 -36.76 -1.71
C ASP A 63 2.13 -36.01 -1.35
N ALA A 64 2.26 -34.68 -1.28
CA ALA A 64 1.20 -33.75 -0.89
C ALA A 64 0.68 -32.99 -2.11
N ASP A 65 -0.52 -32.41 -2.04
CA ASP A 65 -1.13 -31.71 -3.15
C ASP A 65 -0.90 -30.18 -3.12
N TRP A 66 -0.61 -29.61 -1.97
CA TRP A 66 -0.41 -28.17 -1.80
C TRP A 66 0.60 -27.85 -0.70
N CYS A 67 1.43 -26.84 -0.93
CA CYS A 67 2.34 -26.26 0.06
C CYS A 67 2.32 -24.74 -0.04
N GLY A 68 2.19 -24.03 1.09
CA GLY A 68 2.17 -22.57 1.05
C GLY A 68 2.42 -21.88 2.38
N ILE A 69 2.76 -20.60 2.30
CA ILE A 69 2.93 -19.71 3.45
C ILE A 69 1.59 -19.08 3.78
N LEU A 70 1.11 -19.30 4.98
CA LEU A 70 -0.03 -18.61 5.57
C LEU A 70 0.51 -17.56 6.56
N ASP A 71 0.33 -16.30 6.24
CA ASP A 71 0.65 -15.19 7.14
C ASP A 71 -0.53 -14.87 8.03
N VAL A 72 -0.25 -14.52 9.29
CA VAL A 72 -1.24 -14.33 10.34
C VAL A 72 -1.09 -12.94 10.95
N ASP A 73 -2.03 -12.04 10.70
CA ASP A 73 -2.13 -10.79 11.44
C ASP A 73 -3.01 -10.97 12.67
N MET A 74 -2.35 -11.12 13.83
CA MET A 74 -3.02 -11.33 15.11
C MET A 74 -3.82 -10.12 15.60
N GLU A 75 -3.54 -8.91 15.10
CA GLU A 75 -4.23 -7.69 15.51
C GLU A 75 -5.59 -7.54 14.83
N ILE A 76 -5.64 -7.83 13.52
CA ILE A 76 -6.90 -7.74 12.77
C ILE A 76 -7.60 -9.07 12.58
N GLY A 77 -6.96 -10.16 12.98
CA GLY A 77 -7.53 -11.50 12.93
C GLY A 77 -7.71 -12.05 11.53
N VAL A 78 -6.72 -11.85 10.65
CA VAL A 78 -6.77 -12.31 9.25
C VAL A 78 -5.62 -13.28 8.96
N TRP A 79 -5.93 -14.31 8.19
CA TRP A 79 -4.98 -15.28 7.66
C TRP A 79 -4.94 -15.13 6.15
N THR A 80 -3.76 -15.01 5.57
CA THR A 80 -3.64 -14.79 4.12
C THR A 80 -2.50 -15.63 3.55
N PRO A 81 -2.74 -16.40 2.47
CA PRO A 81 -1.66 -17.05 1.76
C PRO A 81 -0.80 -16.01 1.05
N ILE A 82 0.53 -16.03 1.29
CA ILE A 82 1.47 -15.13 0.61
C ILE A 82 1.98 -15.78 -0.67
N TRP A 83 2.57 -16.97 -0.55
CA TRP A 83 3.09 -17.78 -1.64
C TRP A 83 2.67 -19.22 -1.46
N TRP A 84 2.35 -19.91 -2.56
CA TRP A 84 1.98 -21.32 -2.55
C TRP A 84 2.25 -22.00 -3.88
N TYR A 85 2.37 -23.31 -3.79
CA TYR A 85 2.49 -24.22 -4.91
C TYR A 85 1.41 -25.30 -4.81
N ASP A 86 0.67 -25.51 -5.89
CA ASP A 86 -0.34 -26.57 -6.03
C ASP A 86 0.15 -27.55 -7.09
N THR A 87 0.11 -28.86 -6.83
CA THR A 87 0.67 -29.86 -7.74
C THR A 87 -0.13 -30.03 -9.02
N GLU A 88 -1.43 -29.69 -9.01
CA GLU A 88 -2.31 -29.80 -10.18
C GLU A 88 -2.32 -28.50 -10.99
N PHE A 89 -2.36 -27.34 -10.30
CA PHE A 89 -2.57 -26.03 -10.94
C PHE A 89 -1.32 -25.15 -11.02
N GLY A 90 -0.24 -25.53 -10.35
CA GLY A 90 1.03 -24.81 -10.38
C GLY A 90 1.20 -23.70 -9.35
N GLU A 91 2.14 -22.79 -9.62
CA GLU A 91 2.53 -21.69 -8.73
C GLU A 91 1.42 -20.64 -8.64
N MET A 92 1.07 -20.24 -7.41
CA MET A 92 0.10 -19.16 -7.13
C MET A 92 -1.26 -19.33 -7.84
N ALA A 93 -1.65 -20.56 -8.13
CA ALA A 93 -2.94 -20.85 -8.73
C ALA A 93 -4.10 -20.44 -7.80
N GLN A 94 -5.31 -20.29 -8.34
CA GLN A 94 -6.48 -19.97 -7.52
C GLN A 94 -6.64 -20.99 -6.38
N THR A 95 -6.73 -20.52 -5.15
CA THR A 95 -6.78 -21.38 -3.95
C THR A 95 -8.04 -21.12 -3.14
N LYS A 96 -8.48 -22.14 -2.41
CA LYS A 96 -9.55 -22.02 -1.42
C LYS A 96 -9.09 -21.43 -0.09
N PHE A 97 -7.78 -21.21 0.08
CA PHE A 97 -7.21 -20.48 1.22
C PHE A 97 -7.46 -18.98 1.03
N GLU A 98 -8.72 -18.58 1.10
CA GLU A 98 -9.12 -17.19 1.17
C GLU A 98 -8.80 -16.61 2.56
N GLU A 99 -9.04 -15.31 2.72
CA GLU A 99 -8.89 -14.66 4.02
C GLU A 99 -9.86 -15.25 5.05
N PHE A 100 -9.35 -15.76 6.15
CA PHE A 100 -10.14 -16.27 7.27
C PHE A 100 -10.04 -15.31 8.45
N GLU A 101 -11.15 -15.13 9.16
CA GLU A 101 -11.12 -14.43 10.45
C GLU A 101 -10.53 -15.35 11.52
N LEU A 102 -9.55 -14.83 12.29
CA LEU A 102 -9.12 -15.47 13.52
C LEU A 102 -10.29 -15.48 14.50
N SER A 103 -10.72 -16.64 14.92
CA SER A 103 -11.78 -16.82 15.90
C SER A 103 -11.30 -17.73 17.02
N GLU A 104 -12.02 -17.71 18.16
CA GLU A 104 -11.77 -18.67 19.26
C GLU A 104 -11.87 -20.13 18.78
N LYS A 105 -12.60 -20.38 17.70
CA LYS A 105 -12.74 -21.72 17.09
C LYS A 105 -11.43 -22.30 16.57
N TYR A 106 -10.45 -21.46 16.26
CA TYR A 106 -9.13 -21.87 15.78
C TYR A 106 -8.05 -21.68 16.85
N GLY A 107 -8.44 -21.72 18.11
CA GLY A 107 -7.58 -21.49 19.27
C GLY A 107 -6.31 -22.33 19.30
N ARG A 108 -6.40 -23.60 18.82
CA ARG A 108 -5.24 -24.49 18.73
C ARG A 108 -4.17 -23.94 17.77
N TRP A 109 -4.55 -23.40 16.62
CA TRP A 109 -3.61 -22.77 15.67
C TRP A 109 -2.90 -21.57 16.30
N ILE A 110 -3.66 -20.73 16.99
CA ILE A 110 -3.13 -19.57 17.72
C ILE A 110 -2.20 -20.02 18.82
N GLN A 111 -2.56 -21.07 19.57
CA GLN A 111 -1.72 -21.62 20.63
C GLN A 111 -0.43 -22.22 20.08
N CYS A 112 -0.50 -23.06 19.05
CA CYS A 112 0.68 -23.62 18.39
C CYS A 112 1.62 -22.55 17.84
N LEU A 113 1.07 -21.42 17.34
CA LEU A 113 1.86 -20.29 16.88
C LEU A 113 2.62 -19.64 18.06
N ARG A 114 1.98 -19.46 19.21
CA ARG A 114 2.58 -18.90 20.43
C ARG A 114 3.64 -19.82 21.04
N ASP A 115 3.35 -21.12 21.07
CA ASP A 115 4.21 -22.12 21.67
C ASP A 115 5.33 -22.61 20.74
N HIS A 116 5.32 -22.14 19.48
CA HIS A 116 6.24 -22.55 18.43
C HIS A 116 6.18 -24.05 18.07
N GLU A 117 5.01 -24.63 18.28
CA GLU A 117 4.77 -26.04 18.01
C GLU A 117 4.10 -26.27 16.65
N PRO A 118 4.41 -27.37 15.95
CA PRO A 118 3.78 -27.70 14.69
C PRO A 118 2.34 -28.19 14.88
N ILE A 119 1.51 -27.98 13.87
CA ILE A 119 0.20 -28.60 13.74
C ILE A 119 0.37 -29.86 12.91
N ILE A 120 -0.08 -30.99 13.42
CA ILE A 120 -0.06 -32.28 12.76
C ILE A 120 -1.44 -32.90 12.84
N VAL A 121 -2.09 -33.05 11.72
CA VAL A 121 -3.37 -33.73 11.56
C VAL A 121 -3.22 -34.76 10.43
N PRO A 122 -2.77 -35.96 10.73
CA PRO A 122 -2.50 -37.00 9.71
C PRO A 122 -3.76 -37.56 9.08
N ASP A 123 -4.91 -37.43 9.75
CA ASP A 123 -6.22 -37.81 9.27
C ASP A 123 -7.27 -36.83 9.82
N VAL A 124 -7.89 -36.04 8.94
CA VAL A 124 -8.90 -35.04 9.31
C VAL A 124 -10.20 -35.70 9.81
N GLU A 125 -10.56 -36.89 9.33
CA GLU A 125 -11.75 -37.57 9.82
C GLU A 125 -11.62 -38.00 11.30
N ALA A 126 -10.42 -38.27 11.75
CA ALA A 126 -10.14 -38.67 13.15
C ALA A 126 -10.45 -37.57 14.17
N ILE A 127 -10.39 -36.29 13.76
CA ILE A 127 -10.63 -35.15 14.69
C ILE A 127 -12.07 -34.67 14.72
N LYS A 128 -12.97 -35.28 13.97
CA LYS A 128 -14.35 -34.84 13.75
C LYS A 128 -15.15 -34.64 15.03
N GLU A 129 -15.00 -35.54 16.01
CA GLU A 129 -15.72 -35.48 17.28
C GLU A 129 -15.04 -34.56 18.30
N GLU A 130 -13.70 -34.55 18.32
CA GLU A 130 -12.91 -33.78 19.30
C GLU A 130 -12.80 -32.31 18.92
N MET A 131 -12.69 -31.99 17.61
CA MET A 131 -12.45 -30.64 17.09
C MET A 131 -13.37 -30.34 15.88
N PRO A 132 -14.69 -30.25 16.09
CA PRO A 132 -15.64 -30.14 14.99
C PRO A 132 -15.47 -28.86 14.14
N ASP A 133 -15.05 -27.74 14.73
CA ASP A 133 -14.81 -26.49 14.00
C ASP A 133 -13.58 -26.57 13.10
N GLU A 134 -12.45 -27.16 13.56
CA GLU A 134 -11.28 -27.41 12.74
C GLU A 134 -11.58 -28.44 11.63
N TYR A 135 -12.35 -29.50 11.94
CA TYR A 135 -12.80 -30.45 10.95
C TYR A 135 -13.57 -29.76 9.81
N MET A 136 -14.53 -28.88 10.14
CA MET A 136 -15.28 -28.13 9.15
C MET A 136 -14.41 -27.20 8.30
N LEU A 137 -13.39 -26.56 8.91
CA LEU A 137 -12.42 -25.75 8.20
C LEU A 137 -11.63 -26.57 7.19
N TYR A 138 -11.08 -27.70 7.62
CA TYR A 138 -10.28 -28.57 6.75
C TYR A 138 -11.12 -29.16 5.61
N ARG A 139 -12.39 -29.50 5.86
CA ARG A 139 -13.31 -29.96 4.81
C ARG A 139 -13.59 -28.87 3.76
N ARG A 140 -13.73 -27.61 4.18
CA ARG A 140 -13.84 -26.47 3.24
C ARG A 140 -12.62 -26.31 2.34
N LEU A 141 -11.46 -26.64 2.87
CA LEU A 141 -10.16 -26.54 2.17
C LEU A 141 -9.83 -27.81 1.38
N ASP A 142 -10.71 -28.79 1.31
CA ASP A 142 -10.47 -30.13 0.73
C ASP A 142 -9.24 -30.83 1.34
N ALA A 143 -8.99 -30.56 2.62
CA ALA A 143 -7.88 -31.14 3.34
C ALA A 143 -8.30 -32.43 4.05
N ASN A 144 -7.60 -33.54 3.77
CA ASN A 144 -7.72 -34.83 4.45
C ASN A 144 -6.58 -35.06 5.44
N ALA A 145 -5.45 -34.37 5.26
CA ALA A 145 -4.34 -34.32 6.16
C ALA A 145 -3.71 -32.92 6.13
N VAL A 146 -3.25 -32.43 7.29
CA VAL A 146 -2.62 -31.11 7.41
C VAL A 146 -1.37 -31.19 8.26
N MET A 147 -0.29 -30.61 7.78
CA MET A 147 0.92 -30.31 8.55
C MET A 147 1.22 -28.84 8.43
N ALA A 148 1.50 -28.15 9.53
CA ALA A 148 1.92 -26.75 9.51
C ALA A 148 3.03 -26.50 10.53
N VAL A 149 4.04 -25.77 10.10
CA VAL A 149 5.18 -25.41 10.92
C VAL A 149 5.19 -23.90 11.11
N PRO A 150 5.19 -23.40 12.35
CA PRO A 150 5.12 -21.98 12.62
C PRO A 150 6.42 -21.26 12.29
N PHE A 151 6.32 -19.98 11.96
CA PHE A 151 7.45 -19.04 11.87
C PHE A 151 7.05 -17.68 12.45
N TRP A 152 8.04 -16.91 12.94
CA TRP A 152 7.86 -15.64 13.63
C TRP A 152 9.01 -14.65 13.40
N LYS A 153 9.84 -14.88 12.41
CA LYS A 153 10.94 -13.98 12.06
C LYS A 153 10.63 -13.28 10.74
N GLY A 154 10.17 -12.04 10.83
CA GLY A 154 9.58 -11.28 9.72
C GLY A 154 8.06 -11.33 9.84
N PRO A 155 7.30 -11.76 8.83
CA PRO A 155 5.89 -12.08 8.99
C PRO A 155 5.71 -13.23 9.99
N THR A 156 4.55 -13.30 10.63
CA THR A 156 4.21 -14.34 11.62
C THR A 156 3.17 -15.27 11.00
N GLY A 157 3.42 -16.58 11.04
CA GLY A 157 2.48 -17.51 10.41
C GLY A 157 2.94 -18.94 10.33
N PHE A 158 2.52 -19.65 9.29
CA PHE A 158 2.80 -21.08 9.10
C PHE A 158 3.23 -21.39 7.67
N LEU A 159 4.26 -22.24 7.52
CA LEU A 159 4.43 -23.03 6.30
C LEU A 159 3.52 -24.25 6.42
N THR A 160 2.53 -24.36 5.55
CA THR A 160 1.48 -25.36 5.61
C THR A 160 1.56 -26.30 4.43
N LEU A 161 1.35 -27.58 4.70
CA LEU A 161 1.29 -28.65 3.73
C LEU A 161 -0.06 -29.36 3.83
N ARG A 162 -0.74 -29.56 2.69
CA ARG A 162 -2.06 -30.21 2.61
C ARG A 162 -1.96 -31.57 1.93
N ASN A 163 -2.72 -32.52 2.47
CA ASN A 163 -2.92 -33.85 1.90
C ASN A 163 -1.64 -34.67 1.71
N ALA A 164 -0.70 -34.55 2.66
CA ALA A 164 0.48 -35.40 2.68
C ALA A 164 0.07 -36.88 2.77
N LYS A 165 0.67 -37.75 1.93
CA LYS A 165 0.47 -39.19 1.95
C LYS A 165 1.62 -39.92 2.61
N LYS A 166 2.85 -39.38 2.48
CA LYS A 166 4.08 -39.92 3.11
C LYS A 166 4.45 -39.09 4.33
N TYR A 167 5.07 -39.71 5.30
CA TYR A 167 5.68 -39.06 6.49
C TYR A 167 4.73 -38.11 7.24
N LYS A 168 3.45 -38.42 7.31
CA LYS A 168 2.38 -37.57 7.86
C LYS A 168 2.59 -37.07 9.28
N ASN A 169 3.48 -37.75 10.06
CA ASN A 169 3.80 -37.39 11.44
C ASN A 169 5.23 -36.81 11.59
N GLN A 170 5.97 -36.67 10.49
CA GLN A 170 7.37 -36.28 10.48
C GLN A 170 7.53 -34.84 9.97
N THR A 171 7.65 -33.87 10.87
CA THR A 171 7.77 -32.43 10.50
C THR A 171 9.22 -31.95 10.37
N GLY A 172 10.22 -32.80 10.64
CA GLY A 172 11.63 -32.39 10.66
C GLY A 172 12.11 -31.74 9.37
N PHE A 173 11.82 -32.37 8.23
CA PHE A 173 12.19 -31.81 6.93
C PHE A 173 11.37 -30.53 6.61
N LEU A 174 10.09 -30.51 6.91
CA LEU A 174 9.25 -29.32 6.71
C LEU A 174 9.76 -28.11 7.53
N ARG A 175 10.27 -28.34 8.75
CA ARG A 175 10.92 -27.28 9.56
C ARG A 175 12.19 -26.73 8.90
N MET A 176 13.00 -27.59 8.28
CA MET A 176 14.19 -27.14 7.52
C MET A 176 13.80 -26.33 6.29
N LEU A 177 12.81 -26.80 5.54
CA LEU A 177 12.29 -26.10 4.37
C LEU A 177 11.63 -24.77 4.75
N ASN A 178 10.92 -24.72 5.87
CA ASN A 178 10.33 -23.49 6.42
C ASN A 178 11.39 -22.38 6.59
N TYR A 179 12.52 -22.70 7.20
CA TYR A 179 13.61 -21.74 7.35
C TYR A 179 14.12 -21.20 6.00
N ALA A 180 14.29 -22.06 5.01
CA ALA A 180 14.75 -21.67 3.68
C ALA A 180 13.71 -20.81 2.94
N VAL A 181 12.43 -21.17 3.01
CA VAL A 181 11.32 -20.39 2.40
C VAL A 181 11.23 -19.02 3.02
N ILE A 182 11.29 -18.91 4.35
CA ILE A 182 11.21 -17.62 5.04
C ILE A 182 12.45 -16.76 4.77
N SER A 183 13.63 -17.37 4.62
CA SER A 183 14.84 -16.65 4.19
C SER A 183 14.68 -16.06 2.80
N SER A 184 14.12 -16.81 1.84
CA SER A 184 13.83 -16.33 0.49
C SER A 184 12.75 -15.22 0.50
N LEU A 185 11.74 -15.35 1.34
CA LEU A 185 10.72 -14.32 1.51
C LEU A 185 11.31 -13.01 2.04
N ASN A 186 12.15 -13.09 3.07
CA ASN A 186 12.82 -11.92 3.65
C ASN A 186 13.77 -11.26 2.64
N GLU A 187 14.51 -12.05 1.86
CA GLU A 187 15.37 -11.55 0.79
C GLU A 187 14.57 -10.85 -0.30
N TYR A 188 13.46 -11.44 -0.74
CA TYR A 188 12.54 -10.81 -1.68
C TYR A 188 12.06 -9.45 -1.18
N PHE A 189 11.63 -9.35 0.07
CA PHE A 189 11.20 -8.09 0.66
C PHE A 189 12.33 -7.06 0.75
N LEU A 190 13.55 -7.47 1.09
CA LEU A 190 14.72 -6.60 1.10
C LEU A 190 15.03 -6.05 -0.30
N LEU A 191 14.93 -6.88 -1.34
CA LEU A 191 15.14 -6.46 -2.72
C LEU A 191 14.05 -5.50 -3.20
N GLU A 192 12.79 -5.77 -2.90
CA GLU A 192 11.69 -4.86 -3.22
C GLU A 192 11.86 -3.51 -2.49
N THR A 193 12.22 -3.51 -1.21
CA THR A 193 12.50 -2.27 -0.45
C THR A 193 13.65 -1.46 -1.05
N ARG A 194 14.72 -2.12 -1.54
CA ARG A 194 15.84 -1.43 -2.20
C ARG A 194 15.48 -0.75 -3.51
N LYS A 195 14.48 -1.26 -4.24
CA LYS A 195 13.98 -0.63 -5.47
C LYS A 195 13.29 0.71 -5.21
N LEU A 196 12.83 0.97 -3.98
CA LEU A 196 12.05 2.13 -3.57
C LEU A 196 12.89 3.32 -3.08
N THR A 197 14.22 3.29 -3.16
CA THR A 197 15.10 4.30 -2.55
C THR A 197 15.17 5.61 -3.33
N ILE A 198 14.28 6.55 -3.00
CA ILE A 198 14.51 7.99 -3.21
C ILE A 198 14.17 8.70 -1.89
N ILE A 199 15.19 9.19 -1.19
CA ILE A 199 15.02 9.93 0.07
C ILE A 199 14.52 11.34 -0.24
N SER A 200 13.39 11.74 0.37
CA SER A 200 12.88 13.10 0.28
C SER A 200 13.57 14.01 1.31
N PRO A 201 13.99 15.25 0.94
CA PRO A 201 14.57 16.20 1.89
C PRO A 201 13.61 16.65 3.01
N ARG A 202 12.33 16.29 2.93
CA ARG A 202 11.31 16.57 3.96
C ARG A 202 11.23 15.50 5.05
N ILE A 203 11.88 14.37 4.85
CA ILE A 203 11.92 13.27 5.80
C ILE A 203 13.24 13.37 6.55
N THR A 204 13.17 13.56 7.86
CA THR A 204 14.34 13.71 8.73
C THR A 204 14.44 12.61 9.78
N ASN A 205 13.34 11.95 10.09
CA ASN A 205 13.28 10.89 11.11
C ASN A 205 12.56 9.65 10.59
N ALA A 206 12.87 8.50 11.18
CA ALA A 206 12.25 7.22 10.83
C ALA A 206 10.72 7.20 11.02
N THR A 207 10.18 8.07 11.88
CA THR A 207 8.74 8.22 12.11
C THR A 207 8.06 9.21 11.17
N ASP A 208 8.82 9.92 10.33
CA ASP A 208 8.27 10.90 9.40
C ASP A 208 7.71 10.20 8.15
N VAL A 209 6.50 10.56 7.78
CA VAL A 209 5.81 10.06 6.59
C VAL A 209 5.24 11.24 5.83
N TYR A 210 5.67 11.44 4.58
CA TYR A 210 5.13 12.46 3.72
C TYR A 210 4.25 11.84 2.64
N ILE A 211 3.00 12.31 2.54
CA ILE A 211 2.03 11.78 1.59
C ILE A 211 1.61 12.88 0.62
N SER A 212 1.92 12.69 -0.65
CA SER A 212 1.45 13.55 -1.74
C SER A 212 0.13 13.01 -2.26
N LEU A 213 -0.87 13.88 -2.38
CA LEU A 213 -2.19 13.58 -2.93
C LEU A 213 -2.57 14.52 -4.09
N PHE A 214 -1.87 15.63 -4.28
CA PHE A 214 -2.05 16.48 -5.44
C PHE A 214 -1.46 15.83 -6.69
N GLY A 215 -2.37 15.32 -7.56
CA GLY A 215 -2.04 14.49 -8.72
C GLY A 215 -2.04 13.00 -8.36
N GLU A 216 -0.86 12.41 -8.21
CA GLU A 216 -0.69 11.00 -7.89
C GLU A 216 -0.44 10.75 -6.40
N LEU A 217 -1.01 9.67 -5.86
CA LEU A 217 -0.70 9.23 -4.50
C LEU A 217 0.76 8.73 -4.44
N LYS A 218 1.56 9.36 -3.57
CA LYS A 218 2.93 8.92 -3.23
C LYS A 218 3.14 9.01 -1.73
N ILE A 219 3.63 7.93 -1.13
CA ILE A 219 3.96 7.86 0.29
C ILE A 219 5.48 7.80 0.40
N THR A 220 6.08 8.81 0.99
CA THR A 220 7.54 8.93 1.14
C THR A 220 7.92 8.73 2.60
N THR A 221 8.89 7.86 2.85
CA THR A 221 9.48 7.58 4.16
C THR A 221 11.00 7.73 4.09
N GLU A 222 11.68 7.61 5.21
CA GLU A 222 13.15 7.59 5.27
C GLU A 222 13.74 6.49 4.37
N LYS A 223 13.07 5.36 4.24
CA LYS A 223 13.57 4.18 3.50
C LYS A 223 13.21 4.19 2.01
N GLY A 224 12.26 5.00 1.57
CA GLY A 224 11.89 5.09 0.17
C GLY A 224 10.51 5.67 -0.10
N VAL A 225 10.03 5.49 -1.33
CA VAL A 225 8.74 5.98 -1.82
C VAL A 225 7.88 4.81 -2.25
N LEU A 226 6.60 4.85 -1.87
CA LEU A 226 5.56 3.92 -2.30
C LEU A 226 4.54 4.68 -3.15
N THR A 227 4.34 4.24 -4.38
CA THR A 227 3.40 4.83 -5.32
C THR A 227 2.05 4.12 -5.30
N GLU A 228 1.02 4.73 -5.89
CA GLU A 228 -0.31 4.11 -6.01
C GLU A 228 -0.26 2.76 -6.74
N GLN A 229 0.59 2.64 -7.76
CA GLN A 229 0.73 1.40 -8.54
C GLN A 229 1.30 0.24 -7.70
N GLU A 230 2.19 0.54 -6.77
CA GLU A 230 2.81 -0.45 -5.89
C GLU A 230 1.88 -0.94 -4.79
N LEU A 231 0.80 -0.20 -4.49
CA LEU A 231 -0.27 -0.67 -3.61
C LEU A 231 -1.08 -1.84 -4.21
N LYS A 232 -0.92 -2.11 -5.50
CA LYS A 232 -1.54 -3.24 -6.24
C LYS A 232 -3.07 -3.32 -6.17
N SER A 233 -3.73 -2.35 -5.54
CA SER A 233 -5.19 -2.29 -5.41
C SER A 233 -5.67 -0.85 -5.29
N PRO A 234 -6.48 -0.37 -6.23
CA PRO A 234 -7.08 0.97 -6.13
C PRO A 234 -7.91 1.19 -4.86
N LYS A 235 -8.52 0.13 -4.32
CA LYS A 235 -9.31 0.21 -3.09
C LYS A 235 -8.45 0.45 -1.85
N ILE A 236 -7.20 -0.01 -1.84
CA ILE A 236 -6.22 0.29 -0.77
C ILE A 236 -5.88 1.78 -0.78
N ALA A 237 -5.60 2.35 -1.94
CA ALA A 237 -5.35 3.78 -2.08
C ALA A 237 -6.54 4.61 -1.58
N ARG A 238 -7.77 4.24 -1.98
CA ARG A 238 -9.01 4.90 -1.52
C ARG A 238 -9.19 4.84 -0.01
N LEU A 239 -8.93 3.69 0.61
CA LEU A 239 -8.98 3.52 2.07
C LEU A 239 -8.04 4.51 2.78
N LEU A 240 -6.78 4.58 2.35
CA LEU A 240 -5.79 5.47 2.92
C LEU A 240 -6.21 6.94 2.76
N VAL A 241 -6.57 7.34 1.54
CA VAL A 241 -6.96 8.72 1.24
C VAL A 241 -8.22 9.11 2.02
N TYR A 242 -9.19 8.19 2.12
CA TYR A 242 -10.39 8.44 2.91
C TYR A 242 -10.06 8.75 4.38
N LEU A 243 -9.17 7.96 5.00
CA LEU A 243 -8.72 8.21 6.37
C LEU A 243 -7.99 9.56 6.51
N LEU A 244 -7.09 9.89 5.58
CA LEU A 244 -6.32 11.15 5.60
C LEU A 244 -7.21 12.39 5.47
N LEU A 245 -8.30 12.31 4.71
CA LEU A 245 -9.22 13.42 4.49
C LEU A 245 -10.24 13.60 5.61
N LYS A 246 -10.36 12.67 6.55
CA LYS A 246 -11.21 12.83 7.73
C LYS A 246 -10.53 13.73 8.77
N GLY A 247 -11.32 14.58 9.42
CA GLY A 247 -10.80 15.61 10.34
C GLY A 247 -9.95 15.08 11.51
N LYS A 248 -10.25 13.86 11.99
CA LYS A 248 -9.46 13.18 13.03
C LYS A 248 -8.60 12.03 12.47
N MET A 249 -8.53 11.91 11.16
CA MET A 249 -7.87 10.78 10.47
C MET A 249 -8.36 9.40 10.96
N THR A 250 -9.63 9.30 11.36
CA THR A 250 -10.28 8.08 11.85
C THR A 250 -11.58 7.85 11.12
N ALA A 251 -11.94 6.58 10.89
CA ALA A 251 -13.23 6.22 10.30
C ALA A 251 -13.70 4.84 10.77
N SER A 252 -15.00 4.67 10.89
CA SER A 252 -15.61 3.38 11.13
C SER A 252 -15.62 2.51 9.88
N PRO A 253 -15.68 1.17 10.01
CA PRO A 253 -15.77 0.28 8.85
C PRO A 253 -16.97 0.57 7.96
N ARG A 254 -18.11 0.95 8.52
CA ARG A 254 -19.31 1.31 7.76
C ARG A 254 -19.14 2.57 6.92
N GLU A 255 -18.49 3.61 7.47
CA GLU A 255 -18.18 4.83 6.71
C GLU A 255 -17.23 4.54 5.55
N ILE A 256 -16.21 3.71 5.79
CA ILE A 256 -15.24 3.29 4.76
C ILE A 256 -15.95 2.49 3.67
N ALA A 257 -16.78 1.50 4.06
CA ALA A 257 -17.55 0.68 3.12
C ALA A 257 -18.45 1.54 2.23
N SER A 258 -19.23 2.44 2.82
CA SER A 258 -20.12 3.34 2.08
C SER A 258 -19.39 4.25 1.09
N ALA A 259 -18.17 4.66 1.39
CA ALA A 259 -17.37 5.51 0.50
C ALA A 259 -16.72 4.73 -0.65
N ILE A 260 -16.12 3.57 -0.35
CA ILE A 260 -15.30 2.82 -1.32
C ILE A 260 -16.13 1.86 -2.17
N TRP A 261 -17.29 1.44 -1.69
CA TRP A 261 -18.22 0.54 -2.39
C TRP A 261 -19.65 1.13 -2.45
N PRO A 262 -19.83 2.26 -3.15
CA PRO A 262 -21.16 2.86 -3.24
C PRO A 262 -22.16 1.91 -3.94
N GLY A 263 -23.29 1.66 -3.28
CA GLY A 263 -24.34 0.80 -3.83
C GLY A 263 -24.19 -0.69 -3.56
N GLU A 264 -23.09 -1.14 -2.96
CA GLU A 264 -22.93 -2.54 -2.52
C GLU A 264 -23.50 -2.76 -1.10
N ASP A 265 -23.77 -4.01 -0.74
CA ASP A 265 -24.21 -4.35 0.62
C ASP A 265 -23.11 -4.02 1.64
N ILE A 266 -23.43 -3.13 2.58
CA ILE A 266 -22.47 -2.62 3.58
C ILE A 266 -21.94 -3.76 4.47
N GLU A 267 -22.78 -4.73 4.85
CA GLU A 267 -22.35 -5.82 5.74
C GLU A 267 -21.36 -6.77 5.06
N ALA A 268 -21.58 -7.05 3.78
CA ALA A 268 -20.67 -7.84 2.98
C ALA A 268 -19.34 -7.11 2.74
N THR A 269 -19.39 -5.80 2.47
CA THR A 269 -18.20 -4.99 2.17
C THR A 269 -17.35 -4.67 3.41
N VAL A 270 -17.95 -4.55 4.60
CA VAL A 270 -17.22 -4.36 5.85
C VAL A 270 -16.20 -5.48 6.11
N LYS A 271 -16.52 -6.72 5.74
CA LYS A 271 -15.58 -7.86 5.85
C LYS A 271 -14.33 -7.67 4.97
N ASN A 272 -14.51 -7.06 3.79
CA ASN A 272 -13.41 -6.85 2.84
C ASN A 272 -12.40 -5.78 3.33
N ILE A 273 -12.81 -4.87 4.24
CA ILE A 273 -11.93 -3.80 4.75
C ILE A 273 -10.76 -4.38 5.54
N LYS A 274 -10.97 -5.44 6.33
CA LYS A 274 -9.89 -6.10 7.08
C LYS A 274 -8.78 -6.55 6.15
N GLY A 275 -9.14 -7.20 5.04
CA GLY A 275 -8.20 -7.62 4.01
C GLY A 275 -7.48 -6.45 3.30
N LEU A 276 -8.15 -5.31 3.08
CA LEU A 276 -7.47 -4.13 2.53
C LEU A 276 -6.44 -3.57 3.52
N VAL A 277 -6.81 -3.43 4.79
CA VAL A 277 -5.91 -2.94 5.85
C VAL A 277 -4.71 -3.88 6.01
N TYR A 278 -4.94 -5.18 6.02
CA TYR A 278 -3.89 -6.18 6.09
C TYR A 278 -2.90 -6.03 4.92
N ARG A 279 -3.37 -6.03 3.67
CA ARG A 279 -2.51 -5.88 2.48
C ARG A 279 -1.74 -4.57 2.48
N PHE A 280 -2.38 -3.47 2.90
CA PHE A 280 -1.70 -2.19 3.05
C PHE A 280 -0.58 -2.26 4.10
N ARG A 281 -0.85 -2.84 5.26
CA ARG A 281 0.16 -3.03 6.32
C ARG A 281 1.35 -3.82 5.83
N GLN A 282 1.13 -4.93 5.17
CA GLN A 282 2.17 -5.76 4.55
C GLN A 282 3.11 -4.91 3.67
N THR A 283 2.52 -4.12 2.76
CA THR A 283 3.30 -3.31 1.83
C THR A 283 4.02 -2.16 2.54
N PHE A 284 3.35 -1.48 3.48
CA PHE A 284 3.91 -0.30 4.13
C PHE A 284 4.92 -0.63 5.25
N GLU A 285 4.70 -1.69 6.03
CA GLU A 285 5.65 -2.12 7.06
C GLU A 285 7.00 -2.51 6.47
N LEU A 286 7.01 -3.11 5.29
CA LEU A 286 8.24 -3.40 4.56
C LEU A 286 9.05 -2.14 4.24
N LEU A 287 8.35 -1.05 3.89
CA LEU A 287 8.98 0.21 3.54
C LEU A 287 9.43 1.00 4.76
N SER A 288 8.62 1.06 5.82
CA SER A 288 8.84 1.97 6.95
C SER A 288 9.32 1.27 8.22
N GLY A 289 8.99 -0.01 8.40
CA GLY A 289 9.13 -0.73 9.66
C GLY A 289 8.07 -0.35 10.70
N HIS A 290 7.06 0.43 10.32
CA HIS A 290 5.96 0.90 11.19
C HIS A 290 4.61 0.66 10.54
N ARG A 291 3.54 0.63 11.32
CA ARG A 291 2.16 0.58 10.82
C ARG A 291 1.61 1.98 10.64
N LEU A 292 1.20 2.34 9.42
CA LEU A 292 0.55 3.64 9.15
C LEU A 292 -0.93 3.62 9.54
N ILE A 293 -1.63 2.49 9.38
CA ILE A 293 -3.03 2.34 9.76
C ILE A 293 -3.12 1.41 10.97
N GLU A 294 -3.73 1.90 12.05
CA GLU A 294 -4.01 1.14 13.27
C GLU A 294 -5.49 0.82 13.41
N SER A 295 -5.80 -0.31 14.04
CA SER A 295 -7.16 -0.68 14.43
C SER A 295 -7.51 -0.01 15.75
N THR A 296 -8.76 0.45 15.87
CA THR A 296 -9.35 0.99 17.11
C THR A 296 -10.62 0.22 17.45
N PRO A 297 -11.14 0.32 18.68
CA PRO A 297 -12.41 -0.32 19.02
C PRO A 297 -13.58 0.12 18.12
N THR A 298 -13.50 1.28 17.48
CA THR A 298 -14.56 1.86 16.65
C THR A 298 -14.26 1.83 15.16
N GLY A 299 -13.06 1.40 14.73
CA GLY A 299 -12.68 1.36 13.32
C GLY A 299 -11.18 1.42 13.08
N TYR A 300 -10.78 2.27 12.16
CA TYR A 300 -9.39 2.43 11.74
C TYR A 300 -8.94 3.89 11.87
N GLN A 301 -7.67 4.10 12.15
CA GLN A 301 -7.06 5.43 12.22
C GLN A 301 -5.66 5.45 11.61
N ILE A 302 -5.21 6.63 11.21
CA ILE A 302 -3.79 6.86 10.93
C ILE A 302 -3.04 6.85 12.26
N ASN A 303 -1.91 6.13 12.31
CA ASN A 303 -1.12 5.94 13.52
C ASN A 303 -0.65 7.30 14.10
N PRO A 304 -1.10 7.68 15.29
CA PRO A 304 -0.78 8.97 15.90
C PRO A 304 0.69 9.08 16.37
N ARG A 305 1.43 7.96 16.40
CA ARG A 305 2.86 7.94 16.74
C ARG A 305 3.76 8.32 15.57
N LEU A 306 3.21 8.38 14.34
CA LEU A 306 3.93 8.81 13.16
C LEU A 306 3.68 10.29 12.88
N ASN A 307 4.69 10.99 12.43
CA ASN A 307 4.59 12.36 11.97
C ASN A 307 4.13 12.37 10.51
N VAL A 308 2.82 12.32 10.30
CA VAL A 308 2.25 12.30 8.95
C VAL A 308 2.03 13.71 8.43
N PHE A 309 2.68 14.04 7.31
CA PHE A 309 2.55 15.29 6.59
C PHE A 309 1.89 15.03 5.25
N THR A 310 0.91 15.85 4.89
CA THR A 310 0.30 15.77 3.55
C THR A 310 0.51 17.07 2.79
N ASP A 311 0.63 16.99 1.47
CA ASP A 311 0.78 18.16 0.60
C ASP A 311 -0.43 19.11 0.71
N PHE A 312 -1.67 18.58 0.79
CA PHE A 312 -2.87 19.41 0.91
C PHE A 312 -2.94 20.16 2.25
N GLN A 313 -2.52 19.54 3.36
CA GLN A 313 -2.45 20.24 4.66
C GLN A 313 -1.34 21.30 4.67
N LEU A 314 -0.20 21.00 4.04
CA LEU A 314 0.88 21.98 3.89
C LEU A 314 0.46 23.15 2.98
N PHE A 315 -0.31 22.88 1.92
CA PHE A 315 -0.90 23.90 1.06
C PHE A 315 -1.79 24.84 1.88
N ASP A 316 -2.78 24.29 2.60
CA ASP A 316 -3.67 25.09 3.44
C ASP A 316 -2.93 25.93 4.49
N LYS A 317 -1.92 25.35 5.13
CA LYS A 317 -1.07 26.05 6.12
C LYS A 317 -0.30 27.22 5.48
N LYS A 318 0.35 26.99 4.33
CA LYS A 318 1.11 28.04 3.62
C LYS A 318 0.22 29.11 3.06
N TRP A 319 -0.92 28.74 2.49
CA TRP A 319 -1.97 29.67 2.05
C TRP A 319 -2.42 30.56 3.21
N SER A 320 -2.76 29.96 4.36
CA SER A 320 -3.20 30.72 5.54
C SER A 320 -2.16 31.69 6.07
N ILE A 321 -0.87 31.32 6.02
CA ILE A 321 0.24 32.20 6.39
C ILE A 321 0.34 33.36 5.39
N ALA A 322 0.30 33.08 4.10
CA ALA A 322 0.39 34.09 3.05
C ALA A 322 -0.73 35.13 3.15
N MET A 323 -1.97 34.69 3.46
CA MET A 323 -3.11 35.61 3.59
C MET A 323 -3.04 36.49 4.84
N LYS A 324 -2.22 36.12 5.83
CA LYS A 324 -1.99 36.89 7.07
C LYS A 324 -0.70 37.73 7.03
N ALA A 325 0.15 37.49 6.04
CA ALA A 325 1.43 38.19 5.92
C ALA A 325 1.22 39.68 5.62
N ALA A 326 1.86 40.55 6.41
CA ALA A 326 1.85 42.00 6.20
C ALA A 326 2.90 42.43 5.18
N ASP A 327 4.03 41.70 5.06
CA ASP A 327 5.08 41.95 4.12
C ASP A 327 4.83 41.30 2.76
N HIS A 328 4.96 42.09 1.68
CA HIS A 328 4.78 41.61 0.31
C HIS A 328 5.73 40.47 -0.08
N LYS A 329 7.01 40.55 0.37
CA LYS A 329 7.99 39.49 0.04
C LYS A 329 7.64 38.18 0.71
N GLU A 330 7.27 38.26 1.98
CA GLU A 330 6.81 37.08 2.73
C GLU A 330 5.57 36.49 2.09
N LYS A 331 4.58 37.32 1.71
CA LYS A 331 3.36 36.88 1.03
C LYS A 331 3.66 36.16 -0.26
N VAL A 332 4.51 36.71 -1.13
CA VAL A 332 4.95 36.11 -2.39
C VAL A 332 5.62 34.76 -2.14
N GLU A 333 6.53 34.67 -1.16
CA GLU A 333 7.25 33.46 -0.84
C GLU A 333 6.30 32.33 -0.40
N PHE A 334 5.37 32.60 0.51
CA PHE A 334 4.42 31.59 0.97
C PHE A 334 3.41 31.20 -0.10
N LEU A 335 2.95 32.12 -0.97
CA LEU A 335 2.09 31.81 -2.10
C LEU A 335 2.79 30.90 -3.10
N LYS A 336 4.04 31.19 -3.47
CA LYS A 336 4.85 30.33 -4.33
C LYS A 336 4.99 28.93 -3.73
N LYS A 337 5.36 28.84 -2.45
CA LYS A 337 5.46 27.55 -1.74
C LYS A 337 4.16 26.78 -1.66
N ALA A 338 3.00 27.46 -1.59
CA ALA A 338 1.70 26.79 -1.63
C ALA A 338 1.39 26.27 -3.04
N ILE A 339 1.52 27.12 -4.05
CA ILE A 339 1.25 26.79 -5.44
C ILE A 339 2.12 25.63 -5.94
N ASP A 340 3.39 25.60 -5.57
CA ASP A 340 4.32 24.54 -5.97
C ASP A 340 4.00 23.16 -5.36
N LEU A 341 3.18 23.10 -4.30
CA LEU A 341 2.67 21.85 -3.77
C LEU A 341 1.55 21.23 -4.63
N TYR A 342 0.81 22.07 -5.38
CA TYR A 342 -0.31 21.62 -6.19
C TYR A 342 0.18 21.14 -7.56
N GLN A 343 0.27 19.82 -7.74
CA GLN A 343 0.73 19.20 -9.00
C GLN A 343 -0.43 18.66 -9.87
N GLY A 344 -1.66 18.80 -9.41
CA GLY A 344 -2.86 18.31 -10.08
C GLY A 344 -4.03 18.17 -9.12
N PRO A 345 -5.18 17.67 -9.59
CA PRO A 345 -6.36 17.48 -8.73
C PRO A 345 -6.08 16.54 -7.57
N LEU A 346 -6.72 16.80 -6.43
CA LEU A 346 -6.58 15.98 -5.24
C LEU A 346 -6.96 14.52 -5.54
N PHE A 347 -6.00 13.61 -5.37
CA PHE A 347 -6.14 12.18 -5.66
C PHE A 347 -6.74 11.93 -7.05
N GLY A 348 -5.99 12.28 -8.07
CA GLY A 348 -6.43 12.33 -9.47
C GLY A 348 -7.06 11.05 -10.02
N SER A 349 -6.67 9.86 -9.51
CA SER A 349 -7.22 8.57 -9.92
C SER A 349 -8.68 8.33 -9.47
N ALA A 350 -9.19 9.12 -8.52
CA ALA A 350 -10.55 9.01 -8.01
C ALA A 350 -11.28 10.36 -7.91
N ARG A 351 -10.82 11.37 -8.63
CA ARG A 351 -11.31 12.75 -8.55
C ARG A 351 -12.83 12.87 -8.78
N ASP A 352 -13.40 11.99 -9.59
CA ASP A 352 -14.81 12.02 -9.99
C ASP A 352 -15.70 11.18 -9.06
N GLU A 353 -15.13 10.55 -8.02
CA GLU A 353 -15.89 9.77 -7.05
C GLU A 353 -16.63 10.69 -6.04
N HIS A 354 -17.87 10.39 -5.77
CA HIS A 354 -18.77 11.25 -4.95
C HIS A 354 -18.19 11.62 -3.57
N TRP A 355 -17.49 10.68 -2.91
CA TRP A 355 -16.97 10.89 -1.55
C TRP A 355 -15.81 11.89 -1.47
N ILE A 356 -15.10 12.16 -2.58
CA ILE A 356 -13.94 13.05 -2.63
C ILE A 356 -14.19 14.32 -3.47
N MET A 357 -15.16 14.28 -4.39
CA MET A 357 -15.41 15.33 -5.38
C MET A 357 -15.48 16.74 -4.76
N SER A 358 -16.19 16.90 -3.65
CA SER A 358 -16.32 18.20 -2.98
C SER A 358 -14.96 18.74 -2.49
N LYS A 359 -14.04 17.87 -2.10
CA LYS A 359 -12.68 18.24 -1.68
C LYS A 359 -11.81 18.58 -2.88
N VAL A 360 -11.94 17.83 -3.98
CA VAL A 360 -11.23 18.12 -5.24
C VAL A 360 -11.56 19.53 -5.70
N VAL A 361 -12.85 19.84 -5.87
CA VAL A 361 -13.31 21.16 -6.29
C VAL A 361 -12.85 22.26 -5.31
N ALA A 362 -12.95 22.03 -4.00
CA ALA A 362 -12.53 23.03 -3.01
C ALA A 362 -11.03 23.34 -3.10
N PHE A 363 -10.16 22.36 -3.32
CA PHE A 363 -8.72 22.59 -3.47
C PHE A 363 -8.36 23.22 -4.82
N GLU A 364 -9.07 22.89 -5.88
CA GLU A 364 -8.91 23.55 -7.17
C GLU A 364 -9.24 25.04 -7.09
N TYR A 365 -10.35 25.39 -6.49
CA TYR A 365 -10.72 26.80 -6.24
C TYR A 365 -9.68 27.53 -5.39
N ARG A 366 -9.16 26.90 -4.34
CA ARG A 366 -8.10 27.51 -3.51
C ARG A 366 -6.82 27.69 -4.28
N TYR A 367 -6.45 26.73 -5.13
CA TYR A 367 -5.27 26.85 -5.98
C TYR A 367 -5.42 28.01 -6.94
N LEU A 368 -6.53 28.11 -7.68
CA LEU A 368 -6.79 29.22 -8.60
C LEU A 368 -6.77 30.57 -7.87
N GLY A 369 -7.40 30.65 -6.69
CA GLY A 369 -7.34 31.83 -5.83
C GLY A 369 -5.93 32.18 -5.38
N ALA A 370 -5.10 31.18 -5.04
CA ALA A 370 -3.70 31.41 -4.65
C ALA A 370 -2.86 31.96 -5.80
N VAL A 371 -3.06 31.44 -7.01
CA VAL A 371 -2.35 31.93 -8.20
C VAL A 371 -2.79 33.34 -8.56
N CYS A 372 -4.09 33.64 -8.53
CA CYS A 372 -4.59 35.01 -8.76
C CYS A 372 -4.03 36.00 -7.74
N GLU A 373 -3.99 35.64 -6.46
CA GLU A 373 -3.46 36.51 -5.41
C GLU A 373 -1.93 36.72 -5.55
N LEU A 374 -1.21 35.69 -5.98
CA LEU A 374 0.21 35.80 -6.30
C LEU A 374 0.43 36.77 -7.47
N MET A 375 -0.34 36.64 -8.57
CA MET A 375 -0.19 37.51 -9.74
C MET A 375 -0.49 38.98 -9.40
N LYS A 376 -1.53 39.26 -8.63
CA LYS A 376 -1.83 40.62 -8.10
C LYS A 376 -0.67 41.18 -7.27
N THR A 377 -0.07 40.35 -6.43
CA THR A 377 1.05 40.78 -5.57
C THR A 377 2.32 41.00 -6.38
N LEU A 378 2.60 40.19 -7.39
CA LEU A 378 3.72 40.33 -8.32
C LEU A 378 3.60 41.54 -9.22
N ASP A 379 2.37 41.91 -9.61
CA ASP A 379 2.11 43.11 -10.44
C ASP A 379 2.51 44.39 -9.70
N LEU A 380 2.26 44.48 -8.39
CA LEU A 380 2.75 45.59 -7.55
C LEU A 380 4.27 45.71 -7.59
N GLY A 381 4.99 44.59 -7.70
CA GLY A 381 6.44 44.52 -7.84
C GLY A 381 6.95 44.61 -9.27
N ARG A 382 6.05 44.66 -10.26
CA ARG A 382 6.36 44.67 -11.70
C ARG A 382 7.18 43.44 -12.17
N ASP A 383 6.98 42.29 -11.50
CA ASP A 383 7.64 41.04 -11.89
C ASP A 383 6.79 40.26 -12.94
N TYR A 384 6.75 40.79 -14.14
CA TYR A 384 5.91 40.27 -15.23
C TYR A 384 6.41 38.92 -15.74
N VAL A 385 7.70 38.61 -15.61
CA VAL A 385 8.24 37.28 -15.97
C VAL A 385 7.66 36.20 -15.06
N CYS A 386 7.63 36.47 -13.75
CA CYS A 386 6.98 35.54 -12.81
C CYS A 386 5.48 35.43 -13.04
N ILE A 387 4.78 36.54 -13.36
CA ILE A 387 3.35 36.50 -13.72
C ILE A 387 3.11 35.58 -14.89
N GLN A 388 3.86 35.74 -15.99
CA GLN A 388 3.76 34.86 -17.15
C GLN A 388 3.95 33.38 -16.81
N HIS A 389 4.96 33.07 -15.97
CA HIS A 389 5.22 31.71 -15.53
C HIS A 389 4.04 31.09 -14.74
N TYR A 390 3.49 31.82 -13.77
CA TYR A 390 2.38 31.29 -12.97
C TYR A 390 1.03 31.31 -13.70
N ALA A 391 0.81 32.26 -14.61
CA ALA A 391 -0.35 32.25 -15.51
C ALA A 391 -0.32 31.01 -16.44
N SER A 392 0.87 30.65 -16.96
CA SER A 392 1.04 29.42 -17.75
C SER A 392 0.72 28.17 -16.92
N LYS A 393 1.22 28.08 -15.68
CA LYS A 393 0.87 26.96 -14.76
C LYS A 393 -0.64 26.89 -14.50
N MET A 394 -1.31 28.03 -14.34
CA MET A 394 -2.76 28.10 -14.14
C MET A 394 -3.52 27.53 -15.34
N LEU A 395 -3.13 27.94 -16.56
CA LEU A 395 -3.76 27.48 -17.80
C LEU A 395 -3.52 25.98 -18.08
N LEU A 396 -2.43 25.38 -17.60
CA LEU A 396 -2.22 23.94 -17.67
C LEU A 396 -3.23 23.16 -16.83
N ILE A 397 -3.69 23.71 -15.72
CA ILE A 397 -4.64 23.06 -14.80
C ILE A 397 -6.08 23.45 -15.15
N ALA A 398 -6.32 24.71 -15.46
CA ALA A 398 -7.61 25.26 -15.84
C ALA A 398 -7.55 25.95 -17.22
N PRO A 399 -7.62 25.19 -18.34
CA PRO A 399 -7.49 25.74 -19.70
C PRO A 399 -8.57 26.75 -20.11
N HIS A 400 -9.66 26.81 -19.35
CA HIS A 400 -10.79 27.74 -19.57
C HIS A 400 -10.79 28.90 -18.56
N SER A 401 -9.66 29.19 -17.91
CA SER A 401 -9.57 30.26 -16.91
C SER A 401 -9.42 31.63 -17.56
N ILE A 402 -10.43 32.51 -17.39
CA ILE A 402 -10.36 33.91 -17.81
C ILE A 402 -9.19 34.60 -17.12
N ASP A 403 -8.99 34.37 -15.82
CA ASP A 403 -7.88 34.97 -15.06
C ASP A 403 -6.51 34.50 -15.61
N GLY A 404 -6.39 33.22 -15.97
CA GLY A 404 -5.16 32.68 -16.55
C GLY A 404 -4.78 33.39 -17.87
N TYR A 405 -5.74 33.57 -18.78
CA TYR A 405 -5.52 34.32 -20.03
C TYR A 405 -5.29 35.80 -19.77
N TYR A 406 -6.04 36.42 -18.86
CA TYR A 406 -5.85 37.82 -18.53
C TYR A 406 -4.41 38.12 -18.08
N TRP A 407 -3.92 37.38 -17.08
CA TRP A 407 -2.58 37.61 -16.53
C TRP A 407 -1.46 37.21 -17.50
N MET A 408 -1.67 36.18 -18.32
CA MET A 408 -0.72 35.79 -19.37
C MET A 408 -0.56 36.90 -20.39
N ILE A 409 -1.68 37.39 -20.95
CA ILE A 409 -1.69 38.40 -21.97
C ILE A 409 -1.20 39.76 -21.41
N TYR A 410 -1.65 40.12 -20.19
CA TYR A 410 -1.23 41.30 -19.47
C TYR A 410 0.30 41.35 -19.33
N ALA A 411 0.91 40.26 -18.82
CA ALA A 411 2.35 40.18 -18.64
C ALA A 411 3.11 40.27 -19.97
N MET A 412 2.62 39.62 -21.03
CA MET A 412 3.22 39.70 -22.36
C MET A 412 3.24 41.12 -22.91
N PHE A 413 2.16 41.90 -22.71
CA PHE A 413 2.14 43.30 -23.12
C PHE A 413 3.10 44.16 -22.29
N GLN A 414 3.18 43.91 -21.00
CA GLN A 414 4.10 44.65 -20.12
C GLN A 414 5.58 44.33 -20.44
N LEU A 415 5.87 43.16 -21.00
CA LEU A 415 7.20 42.74 -21.46
C LEU A 415 7.52 43.16 -22.91
N ASP A 416 6.63 43.93 -23.57
CA ASP A 416 6.75 44.35 -24.96
C ASP A 416 6.80 43.19 -25.97
N HIS A 417 5.96 42.15 -25.72
CA HIS A 417 5.78 41.01 -26.60
C HIS A 417 4.39 40.93 -27.23
N PRO A 418 3.99 41.96 -28.08
CA PRO A 418 2.60 42.07 -28.56
C PRO A 418 2.20 40.93 -29.52
N GLU A 419 3.13 40.34 -30.24
CA GLU A 419 2.82 39.22 -31.16
C GLU A 419 2.48 37.94 -30.37
N MET A 420 3.19 37.69 -29.28
CA MET A 420 2.86 36.56 -28.40
C MET A 420 1.50 36.79 -27.72
N ALA A 421 1.24 37.96 -27.22
CA ALA A 421 -0.05 38.34 -26.64
C ALA A 421 -1.23 38.14 -27.61
N ARG A 422 -1.06 38.50 -28.92
CA ARG A 422 -2.06 38.19 -29.94
C ARG A 422 -2.23 36.70 -30.19
N GLY A 423 -1.17 35.91 -30.06
CA GLY A 423 -1.25 34.45 -30.11
C GLY A 423 -2.12 33.91 -29.03
N GLU A 424 -1.90 34.34 -27.78
CA GLU A 424 -2.69 33.91 -26.62
C GLU A 424 -4.14 34.38 -26.67
N LEU A 425 -4.42 35.57 -27.23
CA LEU A 425 -5.79 36.01 -27.47
C LEU A 425 -6.55 35.09 -28.43
N ARG A 426 -5.89 34.62 -29.51
CA ARG A 426 -6.52 33.63 -30.40
C ARG A 426 -6.77 32.29 -29.72
N MET A 427 -5.88 31.89 -28.78
CA MET A 427 -6.10 30.67 -27.98
C MET A 427 -7.25 30.87 -27.00
N ALA A 428 -7.33 32.02 -26.32
CA ALA A 428 -8.44 32.37 -25.44
C ALA A 428 -9.78 32.34 -26.17
N GLN A 429 -9.86 32.93 -27.38
CA GLN A 429 -11.07 32.93 -28.19
C GLN A 429 -11.56 31.52 -28.57
N ARG A 430 -10.67 30.53 -28.64
CA ARG A 430 -11.01 29.14 -28.97
C ARG A 430 -11.43 28.34 -27.72
N ASN A 431 -10.90 28.70 -26.59
CA ASN A 431 -11.04 27.91 -25.36
C ASN A 431 -12.10 28.48 -24.40
N LEU A 432 -12.41 29.77 -24.46
CA LEU A 432 -13.41 30.43 -23.66
C LEU A 432 -14.77 30.46 -24.36
N LEU A 433 -15.86 30.53 -23.57
CA LEU A 433 -17.18 30.86 -24.08
C LEU A 433 -17.17 32.30 -24.60
N GLU A 434 -18.11 32.65 -25.49
CA GLU A 434 -18.19 33.98 -26.08
C GLU A 434 -18.32 35.11 -25.01
N GLU A 435 -19.17 34.89 -24.01
CA GLU A 435 -19.35 35.81 -22.88
C GLU A 435 -18.07 35.96 -22.03
N GLU A 436 -17.36 34.87 -21.80
CA GLU A 436 -16.08 34.84 -21.06
C GLU A 436 -14.97 35.56 -21.82
N TYR A 437 -14.93 35.36 -23.13
CA TYR A 437 -13.98 36.06 -24.00
C TYR A 437 -14.25 37.59 -24.04
N ASP A 438 -15.49 37.97 -24.11
CA ASP A 438 -15.88 39.38 -24.05
C ASP A 438 -15.51 40.03 -22.70
N GLU A 439 -15.67 39.30 -21.59
CA GLU A 439 -15.21 39.74 -20.28
C GLU A 439 -13.67 39.93 -20.25
N LEU A 440 -12.91 38.95 -20.82
CA LEU A 440 -11.47 39.05 -20.93
C LEU A 440 -11.05 40.32 -21.70
N ILE A 441 -11.68 40.58 -22.85
CA ILE A 441 -11.37 41.74 -23.68
C ILE A 441 -11.67 43.04 -22.93
N GLU A 442 -12.79 43.12 -22.22
CA GLU A 442 -13.15 44.32 -21.44
C GLU A 442 -12.15 44.58 -20.30
N ARG A 443 -11.76 43.54 -19.57
CA ARG A 443 -10.70 43.63 -18.53
C ARG A 443 -9.38 44.13 -19.08
N LEU A 444 -8.94 43.67 -20.26
CA LEU A 444 -7.72 44.11 -20.92
C LEU A 444 -7.84 45.58 -21.42
N LYS A 445 -9.00 46.00 -21.90
CA LYS A 445 -9.25 47.43 -22.25
C LYS A 445 -9.14 48.34 -21.04
N VAL A 446 -9.70 47.95 -19.90
CA VAL A 446 -9.60 48.69 -18.64
C VAL A 446 -8.14 48.81 -18.18
N ALA A 447 -7.34 47.76 -18.39
CA ALA A 447 -5.89 47.76 -18.13
C ALA A 447 -5.07 48.64 -19.09
N GLY A 448 -5.70 49.31 -20.08
CA GLY A 448 -5.05 50.28 -20.98
C GLY A 448 -4.53 49.70 -22.32
N PHE A 449 -4.84 48.47 -22.63
CA PHE A 449 -4.36 47.84 -23.87
C PHE A 449 -5.28 48.02 -25.10
N SER A 450 -6.22 48.94 -25.07
CA SER A 450 -7.22 49.19 -26.14
C SER A 450 -6.62 49.46 -27.51
N ARG A 451 -5.40 50.02 -27.59
CA ARG A 451 -4.78 50.44 -28.87
C ARG A 451 -3.96 49.33 -29.53
N CYS A 452 -3.67 48.23 -28.86
CA CYS A 452 -2.76 47.19 -29.36
C CYS A 452 -3.44 46.11 -30.21
N TYR A 453 -4.78 46.11 -30.26
CA TYR A 453 -5.48 44.91 -30.68
C TYR A 453 -5.94 44.89 -32.15
N GLY A 454 -6.16 46.06 -32.79
CA GLY A 454 -6.81 46.05 -34.13
C GLY A 454 -8.11 45.26 -34.16
N ILE A 455 -8.73 45.05 -32.98
CA ILE A 455 -10.05 44.43 -32.84
C ILE A 455 -11.05 45.54 -33.02
N THR A 456 -11.42 45.79 -34.24
CA THR A 456 -12.68 46.49 -34.57
C THR A 456 -13.79 45.54 -34.16
N PRO A 457 -14.77 45.97 -33.33
CA PRO A 457 -15.97 45.23 -33.17
C PRO A 457 -16.65 45.04 -34.53
N ALA A 458 -17.05 43.81 -34.83
CA ALA A 458 -17.82 43.49 -36.02
C ALA A 458 -19.18 44.12 -35.94
#